data_57c9de5740e8a6e6442efe9bd652ffd1
#
_entry.id   57c9de5740e8a6e6442efe9bd652ffd1
#
_cell.length_a   1.000
_cell.length_b   1.000
_cell.length_c   1.000
_cell.angle_alpha   90.00
_cell.angle_beta   90.00
_cell.angle_gamma   90.00
#
_symmetry.space_group_name_H-M   'P 1'
#
loop_
_entity.id
_entity.type
_entity.pdbx_description
1 polymer ?
#
loop_
_entity_poly.entity_id
_entity_poly.type
_entity_poly.pdbx_seq_one_letter_code
_entity_poly.pdbx_strand_id
1 'polypeptide(L)'
;MLAIKNNTKLNAVILSLVLFSGLVYWIFTITQTKNNFKEPVVYTLSDEKVLNPINAYKTILLKKDSVVNGFFNPGFTKHKWWIYLNVPSQVGDYLQIANPHINKIRIYTIHNEQPILAYESGDYFKFSKRVLSDPDFWFQIPSLTSGLLVEVDKKGESLDLPIRLVAEREMTQYLSDEKMAYGIFTGWMIFLILLNLFLWASLRDNIHFFYILFVG
;
A
#
# COMPACT_ATOMS: atom_id res chain seq x y z
N MET A 1 38.74 42.43 3.61
CA MET A 1 37.72 41.99 2.64
C MET A 1 37.60 40.48 2.47
N LEU A 2 38.61 39.66 2.79
CA LEU A 2 38.59 38.19 2.67
C LEU A 2 37.83 37.47 3.80
N ALA A 3 37.72 38.00 5.01
CA ALA A 3 37.01 37.37 6.14
C ALA A 3 35.48 37.33 5.97
N ILE A 4 34.88 38.29 5.29
CA ILE A 4 33.43 38.35 5.09
C ILE A 4 32.96 37.29 4.05
N LYS A 5 33.83 36.98 3.07
CA LYS A 5 33.49 36.00 2.00
C LYS A 5 33.49 34.56 2.52
N ASN A 6 34.21 34.24 3.60
CA ASN A 6 34.22 32.94 4.22
C ASN A 6 33.00 32.69 5.10
N ASN A 7 32.45 33.71 5.76
CA ASN A 7 31.24 33.58 6.58
C ASN A 7 29.98 33.35 5.75
N THR A 8 29.87 33.94 4.57
CA THR A 8 28.69 33.72 3.72
C THR A 8 28.61 32.29 3.18
N LYS A 9 29.72 31.69 2.80
CA LYS A 9 29.75 30.28 2.37
C LYS A 9 29.45 29.35 3.54
N LEU A 10 30.01 29.57 4.70
CA LEU A 10 29.74 28.78 5.92
C LEU A 10 28.26 28.89 6.31
N ASN A 11 27.69 30.09 6.30
CA ASN A 11 26.28 30.30 6.63
C ASN A 11 25.34 29.62 5.60
N ALA A 12 25.68 29.62 4.30
CA ALA A 12 24.91 28.91 3.28
C ALA A 12 24.95 27.39 3.49
N VAL A 13 26.09 26.83 3.86
CA VAL A 13 26.22 25.39 4.18
C VAL A 13 25.41 25.03 5.43
N ILE A 14 25.52 25.83 6.49
CA ILE A 14 24.75 25.63 7.73
C ILE A 14 23.24 25.69 7.44
N LEU A 15 22.78 26.69 6.68
CA LEU A 15 21.39 26.84 6.32
C LEU A 15 20.88 25.64 5.51
N SER A 16 21.66 25.15 4.54
CA SER A 16 21.29 23.98 3.75
C SER A 16 21.20 22.70 4.60
N LEU A 17 22.11 22.52 5.56
CA LEU A 17 22.07 21.39 6.50
C LEU A 17 20.85 21.46 7.43
N VAL A 18 20.49 22.64 7.92
CA VAL A 18 19.29 22.82 8.75
C VAL A 18 18.03 22.54 7.97
N LEU A 19 17.92 23.04 6.75
CA LEU A 19 16.76 22.78 5.87
C LEU A 19 16.66 21.28 5.53
N PHE A 20 17.77 20.64 5.21
CA PHE A 20 17.82 19.20 4.93
C PHE A 20 17.41 18.36 6.15
N SER A 21 17.96 18.67 7.33
CA SER A 21 17.60 17.97 8.56
C SER A 21 16.11 18.17 8.94
N GLY A 22 15.59 19.38 8.74
CA GLY A 22 14.17 19.66 8.92
C GLY A 22 13.27 18.86 7.96
N LEU A 23 13.68 18.72 6.71
CA LEU A 23 12.97 17.92 5.70
C LEU A 23 12.99 16.42 6.07
N VAL A 24 14.16 15.89 6.45
CA VAL A 24 14.32 14.49 6.90
C VAL A 24 13.48 14.21 8.13
N TYR A 25 13.50 15.11 9.13
CA TYR A 25 12.70 14.98 10.35
C TYR A 25 11.19 15.01 10.00
N TRP A 26 10.77 15.88 9.10
CA TRP A 26 9.38 15.99 8.68
C TRP A 26 8.90 14.76 7.90
N ILE A 27 9.70 14.22 6.98
CA ILE A 27 9.44 12.94 6.30
C ILE A 27 9.33 11.82 7.33
N PHE A 28 10.25 11.77 8.28
CA PHE A 28 10.24 10.76 9.33
C PHE A 28 8.97 10.84 10.20
N THR A 29 8.51 12.04 10.57
CA THR A 29 7.28 12.20 11.35
C THR A 29 6.02 11.79 10.57
N ILE A 30 5.95 12.06 9.26
CA ILE A 30 4.84 11.61 8.41
C ILE A 30 4.84 10.07 8.30
N THR A 31 6.00 9.45 8.09
CA THR A 31 6.10 7.98 7.99
C THR A 31 5.86 7.27 9.32
N GLN A 32 6.03 7.96 10.44
CA GLN A 32 5.75 7.45 11.79
C GLN A 32 4.30 7.69 12.24
N THR A 33 3.46 8.37 11.46
CA THR A 33 2.03 8.43 11.75
C THR A 33 1.52 6.99 11.79
N LYS A 34 1.44 6.45 13.00
CA LYS A 34 0.97 5.09 13.29
C LYS A 34 -0.49 5.05 12.89
N ASN A 35 -0.74 4.61 11.68
CA ASN A 35 -2.09 4.35 11.24
C ASN A 35 -2.67 3.30 12.18
N ASN A 36 -3.68 3.67 12.97
CA ASN A 36 -4.38 2.78 13.89
C ASN A 36 -5.28 1.80 13.11
N PHE A 37 -4.75 1.22 12.04
CA PHE A 37 -5.47 0.22 11.27
C PHE A 37 -5.70 -1.01 12.13
N LYS A 38 -6.93 -1.49 12.15
CA LYS A 38 -7.27 -2.70 12.87
C LYS A 38 -6.89 -3.91 12.04
N GLU A 39 -6.03 -4.73 12.59
CA GLU A 39 -5.70 -6.04 12.02
C GLU A 39 -6.80 -7.02 12.40
N PRO A 40 -7.57 -7.51 11.41
CA PRO A 40 -8.64 -8.46 11.70
C PRO A 40 -8.09 -9.84 12.01
N VAL A 41 -8.85 -10.60 12.80
CA VAL A 41 -8.66 -12.03 12.89
C VAL A 41 -9.17 -12.66 11.60
N VAL A 42 -8.32 -13.42 10.94
CA VAL A 42 -8.64 -14.09 9.67
C VAL A 42 -8.54 -15.60 9.82
N TYR A 43 -9.44 -16.30 9.17
CA TYR A 43 -9.43 -17.76 9.06
C TYR A 43 -9.03 -18.13 7.65
N THR A 44 -8.07 -19.04 7.50
CA THR A 44 -7.46 -19.35 6.20
C THR A 44 -7.68 -20.81 5.80
N LEU A 45 -7.78 -21.08 4.51
CA LEU A 45 -7.95 -22.40 3.93
C LEU A 45 -7.20 -22.49 2.59
N SER A 46 -6.30 -23.46 2.45
CA SER A 46 -5.69 -23.81 1.17
C SER A 46 -6.70 -24.51 0.25
N ASP A 47 -6.86 -24.03 -0.98
CA ASP A 47 -7.83 -24.58 -1.95
C ASP A 47 -7.19 -25.69 -2.79
N GLU A 48 -6.86 -26.81 -2.17
CA GLU A 48 -6.30 -28.00 -2.85
C GLU A 48 -7.33 -28.72 -3.73
N LYS A 49 -8.63 -28.57 -3.41
CA LYS A 49 -9.73 -29.32 -4.02
C LYS A 49 -10.57 -28.50 -5.01
N VAL A 50 -10.16 -27.27 -5.32
CA VAL A 50 -10.91 -26.33 -6.19
C VAL A 50 -12.36 -26.16 -5.68
N LEU A 51 -12.49 -25.59 -4.50
CA LEU A 51 -13.77 -25.38 -3.83
C LEU A 51 -14.56 -24.25 -4.51
N ASN A 52 -15.88 -24.38 -4.50
CA ASN A 52 -16.75 -23.26 -4.74
C ASN A 52 -16.86 -22.35 -3.48
N PRO A 53 -17.29 -21.09 -3.60
CA PRO A 53 -17.34 -20.16 -2.46
C PRO A 53 -18.14 -20.65 -1.27
N ILE A 54 -19.27 -21.33 -1.50
CA ILE A 54 -20.13 -21.86 -0.43
C ILE A 54 -19.42 -22.97 0.34
N ASN A 55 -18.78 -23.89 -0.36
CA ASN A 55 -18.05 -25.00 0.27
C ASN A 55 -16.80 -24.51 0.99
N ALA A 56 -16.08 -23.52 0.43
CA ALA A 56 -14.95 -22.89 1.09
C ALA A 56 -15.38 -22.23 2.40
N TYR A 57 -16.44 -21.43 2.38
CA TYR A 57 -17.00 -20.78 3.56
C TYR A 57 -17.38 -21.77 4.66
N LYS A 58 -18.17 -22.81 4.31
CA LYS A 58 -18.57 -23.86 5.25
C LYS A 58 -17.37 -24.61 5.82
N THR A 59 -16.38 -24.94 4.98
CA THR A 59 -15.18 -25.65 5.42
C THR A 59 -14.35 -24.82 6.39
N ILE A 60 -14.19 -23.52 6.14
CA ILE A 60 -13.48 -22.62 7.04
C ILE A 60 -14.17 -22.53 8.39
N LEU A 61 -15.49 -22.39 8.41
CA LEU A 61 -16.26 -22.31 9.66
C LEU A 61 -16.17 -23.59 10.52
N LEU A 62 -16.09 -24.75 9.85
CA LEU A 62 -15.96 -26.04 10.54
C LEU A 62 -14.56 -26.26 11.10
N LYS A 63 -13.52 -25.90 10.35
CA LYS A 63 -12.13 -26.20 10.71
C LYS A 63 -11.56 -25.26 11.77
N LYS A 64 -11.87 -23.95 11.73
CA LYS A 64 -11.38 -22.86 12.62
C LYS A 64 -9.88 -22.89 13.00
N ASP A 65 -9.09 -23.76 12.34
CA ASP A 65 -7.77 -24.19 12.79
C ASP A 65 -6.63 -23.24 12.36
N SER A 66 -6.92 -22.31 11.47
CA SER A 66 -5.90 -21.42 10.94
C SER A 66 -6.29 -19.97 11.22
N VAL A 67 -6.01 -19.53 12.43
CA VAL A 67 -6.26 -18.13 12.87
C VAL A 67 -4.96 -17.35 12.74
N VAL A 68 -5.01 -16.23 11.99
CA VAL A 68 -3.90 -15.30 11.81
C VAL A 68 -4.38 -13.89 12.10
N ASN A 69 -3.55 -13.05 12.70
CA ASN A 69 -3.86 -11.65 12.95
C ASN A 69 -3.29 -10.80 11.83
N GLY A 70 -4.17 -10.26 10.97
CA GLY A 70 -3.86 -9.19 10.01
C GLY A 70 -2.83 -9.48 8.91
N PHE A 71 -1.91 -10.41 9.13
CA PHE A 71 -0.83 -10.73 8.22
C PHE A 71 -0.76 -12.24 7.94
N PHE A 72 -1.06 -12.61 6.72
CA PHE A 72 -1.02 -14.00 6.29
C PHE A 72 0.09 -14.22 5.26
N ASN A 73 1.06 -15.07 5.58
CA ASN A 73 2.17 -15.41 4.70
C ASN A 73 2.38 -16.95 4.66
N PRO A 74 1.77 -17.65 3.71
CA PRO A 74 2.01 -19.07 3.48
C PRO A 74 3.30 -19.36 2.69
N GLY A 75 4.06 -18.33 2.30
CA GLY A 75 5.21 -18.46 1.43
C GLY A 75 4.85 -18.79 -0.03
N PHE A 76 5.61 -19.66 -0.68
CA PHE A 76 5.36 -20.06 -2.07
C PHE A 76 4.08 -20.90 -2.18
N THR A 77 3.13 -20.44 -3.01
CA THR A 77 1.81 -21.07 -3.11
C THR A 77 1.67 -21.96 -4.34
N LYS A 78 1.14 -23.16 -4.13
CA LYS A 78 0.75 -24.09 -5.21
C LYS A 78 -0.75 -24.03 -5.51
N HIS A 79 -1.54 -23.49 -4.60
CA HIS A 79 -2.99 -23.47 -4.64
C HIS A 79 -3.50 -22.05 -4.41
N LYS A 80 -4.78 -21.84 -4.69
CA LYS A 80 -5.50 -20.65 -4.24
C LYS A 80 -5.70 -20.71 -2.74
N TRP A 81 -5.98 -19.55 -2.15
CA TRP A 81 -6.30 -19.42 -0.74
C TRP A 81 -7.66 -18.78 -0.56
N TRP A 82 -8.39 -19.32 0.39
CA TRP A 82 -9.62 -18.74 0.90
C TRP A 82 -9.37 -18.17 2.29
N ILE A 83 -9.86 -16.96 2.52
CA ILE A 83 -9.66 -16.22 3.74
C ILE A 83 -11.01 -15.68 4.18
N TYR A 84 -11.43 -16.01 5.38
CA TYR A 84 -12.65 -15.49 5.96
C TYR A 84 -12.33 -14.48 7.07
N LEU A 85 -13.01 -13.34 7.03
CA LEU A 85 -12.95 -12.29 8.03
C LEU A 85 -14.34 -12.09 8.61
N ASN A 86 -14.44 -12.15 9.94
CA ASN A 86 -15.63 -11.67 10.62
C ASN A 86 -15.55 -10.14 10.70
N VAL A 87 -16.53 -9.44 10.15
CA VAL A 87 -16.60 -7.98 10.16
C VAL A 87 -17.65 -7.56 11.19
N PRO A 88 -17.24 -7.13 12.38
CA PRO A 88 -18.18 -6.55 13.35
C PRO A 88 -18.78 -5.27 12.76
N SER A 89 -20.07 -5.05 12.97
CA SER A 89 -20.85 -3.92 12.44
C SER A 89 -20.34 -2.50 12.76
N GLN A 90 -19.26 -2.37 13.51
CA GLN A 90 -18.66 -1.10 13.96
C GLN A 90 -17.18 -0.94 13.56
N VAL A 91 -16.62 -1.83 12.73
CA VAL A 91 -15.19 -1.86 12.49
C VAL A 91 -14.87 -1.81 11.00
N GLY A 92 -14.52 -0.61 10.55
CA GLY A 92 -13.92 -0.37 9.25
C GLY A 92 -14.92 -0.29 8.10
N ASP A 93 -14.78 0.76 7.32
CA ASP A 93 -15.60 0.99 6.11
C ASP A 93 -14.93 0.36 4.88
N TYR A 94 -13.63 0.06 4.99
CA TYR A 94 -12.80 -0.47 3.90
C TYR A 94 -11.95 -1.65 4.36
N LEU A 95 -11.82 -2.63 3.46
CA LEU A 95 -10.80 -3.67 3.50
C LEU A 95 -9.61 -3.23 2.66
N GLN A 96 -8.42 -3.13 3.26
CA GLN A 96 -7.15 -2.95 2.54
C GLN A 96 -6.41 -4.28 2.45
N ILE A 97 -5.92 -4.62 1.26
CA ILE A 97 -4.94 -5.66 1.02
C ILE A 97 -3.69 -4.97 0.48
N ALA A 98 -2.70 -4.79 1.36
CA ALA A 98 -1.49 -4.02 1.09
C ALA A 98 -0.43 -4.86 0.37
N ASN A 99 -0.80 -5.43 -0.76
CA ASN A 99 0.09 -6.12 -1.70
C ASN A 99 -0.39 -5.85 -3.13
N PRO A 100 0.28 -4.98 -3.89
CA PRO A 100 -0.12 -4.61 -5.24
C PRO A 100 0.00 -5.75 -6.26
N HIS A 101 0.76 -6.81 -5.96
CA HIS A 101 1.15 -7.88 -6.88
C HIS A 101 0.39 -9.18 -6.64
N ILE A 102 -0.94 -9.13 -6.61
CA ILE A 102 -1.78 -10.33 -6.53
C ILE A 102 -2.46 -10.55 -7.88
N ASN A 103 -2.30 -11.74 -8.43
CA ASN A 103 -2.79 -12.08 -9.76
C ASN A 103 -4.30 -11.90 -9.86
N LYS A 104 -5.05 -12.43 -8.87
CA LYS A 104 -6.51 -12.32 -8.82
C LYS A 104 -7.03 -12.36 -7.39
N ILE A 105 -7.93 -11.43 -7.09
CA ILE A 105 -8.66 -11.34 -5.83
C ILE A 105 -10.16 -11.32 -6.14
N ARG A 106 -10.94 -12.11 -5.42
CA ARG A 106 -12.40 -12.03 -5.39
C ARG A 106 -12.86 -11.83 -3.97
N ILE A 107 -13.72 -10.86 -3.75
CA ILE A 107 -14.33 -10.57 -2.46
C ILE A 107 -15.80 -10.94 -2.52
N TYR A 108 -16.21 -11.80 -1.60
CA TYR A 108 -17.60 -12.18 -1.40
C TYR A 108 -18.08 -11.60 -0.07
N THR A 109 -19.27 -11.01 -0.10
CA THR A 109 -19.99 -10.60 1.11
C THR A 109 -20.87 -11.75 1.59
N ILE A 110 -20.96 -11.93 2.90
CA ILE A 110 -21.78 -13.00 3.48
C ILE A 110 -23.13 -12.41 3.90
N HIS A 111 -24.19 -12.90 3.26
CA HIS A 111 -25.58 -12.58 3.58
C HIS A 111 -26.36 -13.88 3.81
N ASN A 112 -26.97 -14.05 4.97
CA ASN A 112 -27.72 -15.25 5.33
C ASN A 112 -26.91 -16.54 5.05
N GLU A 113 -25.65 -16.56 5.47
CA GLU A 113 -24.72 -17.70 5.25
C GLU A 113 -24.41 -18.01 3.79
N GLN A 114 -24.77 -17.13 2.87
CA GLN A 114 -24.47 -17.25 1.44
C GLN A 114 -23.40 -16.25 1.01
N PRO A 115 -22.29 -16.70 0.41
CA PRO A 115 -21.29 -15.81 -0.18
C PRO A 115 -21.79 -15.27 -1.52
N ILE A 116 -21.89 -13.94 -1.64
CA ILE A 116 -22.28 -13.20 -2.84
C ILE A 116 -21.06 -12.43 -3.34
N LEU A 117 -20.68 -12.63 -4.61
CA LEU A 117 -19.54 -11.92 -5.21
C LEU A 117 -19.81 -10.42 -5.24
N ALA A 118 -18.96 -9.64 -4.56
CA ALA A 118 -19.04 -8.18 -4.54
C ALA A 118 -17.96 -7.54 -5.42
N TYR A 119 -16.73 -8.04 -5.39
CA TYR A 119 -15.61 -7.46 -6.12
C TYR A 119 -14.74 -8.54 -6.77
N GLU A 120 -14.16 -8.19 -7.93
CA GLU A 120 -13.12 -8.95 -8.61
C GLU A 120 -12.02 -7.99 -9.08
N SER A 121 -10.76 -8.23 -8.69
CA SER A 121 -9.61 -7.38 -8.99
C SER A 121 -8.33 -8.23 -9.04
N GLY A 122 -7.18 -7.58 -9.26
CA GLY A 122 -5.86 -8.23 -9.32
C GLY A 122 -5.06 -7.73 -10.51
N ASP A 123 -3.80 -8.17 -10.63
CA ASP A 123 -2.90 -7.76 -11.72
C ASP A 123 -3.32 -8.28 -13.11
N TYR A 124 -4.16 -9.31 -13.17
CA TYR A 124 -4.74 -9.75 -14.44
C TYR A 124 -5.80 -8.80 -15.00
N PHE A 125 -6.19 -7.80 -14.22
CA PHE A 125 -7.18 -6.80 -14.63
C PHE A 125 -6.51 -5.45 -14.87
N LYS A 126 -7.15 -4.63 -15.71
CA LYS A 126 -6.69 -3.24 -15.92
C LYS A 126 -6.74 -2.47 -14.60
N PHE A 127 -5.74 -1.63 -14.35
CA PHE A 127 -5.66 -0.79 -13.15
C PHE A 127 -6.93 0.05 -12.91
N SER A 128 -7.60 0.48 -13.98
CA SER A 128 -8.87 1.22 -13.91
C SER A 128 -10.05 0.43 -13.32
N LYS A 129 -9.91 -0.89 -13.13
CA LYS A 129 -10.91 -1.71 -12.42
C LYS A 129 -10.75 -1.69 -10.89
N ARG A 130 -9.66 -1.12 -10.37
CA ARG A 130 -9.49 -0.96 -8.93
C ARG A 130 -10.52 0.03 -8.39
N VAL A 131 -11.05 -0.24 -7.21
CA VAL A 131 -12.05 0.62 -6.53
C VAL A 131 -11.46 2.01 -6.25
N LEU A 132 -10.19 2.05 -5.85
CA LEU A 132 -9.42 3.27 -5.71
C LEU A 132 -8.21 3.24 -6.66
N SER A 133 -7.80 4.41 -7.14
CA SER A 133 -6.59 4.57 -7.97
C SER A 133 -5.35 4.58 -7.07
N ASP A 134 -5.04 3.41 -6.54
CA ASP A 134 -3.98 3.17 -5.55
C ASP A 134 -3.26 1.85 -5.88
N PRO A 135 -1.94 1.71 -5.61
CA PRO A 135 -1.23 0.46 -5.79
C PRO A 135 -1.80 -0.68 -4.95
N ASP A 136 -2.26 -0.41 -3.73
CA ASP A 136 -2.91 -1.38 -2.86
C ASP A 136 -4.37 -1.65 -3.31
N PHE A 137 -4.89 -2.80 -2.90
CA PHE A 137 -6.28 -3.14 -3.15
C PHE A 137 -7.16 -2.65 -1.99
N TRP A 138 -8.11 -1.79 -2.33
CA TRP A 138 -9.10 -1.24 -1.41
C TRP A 138 -10.49 -1.68 -1.83
N PHE A 139 -11.28 -2.18 -0.88
CA PHE A 139 -12.65 -2.63 -1.12
C PHE A 139 -13.56 -2.04 -0.06
N GLN A 140 -14.62 -1.37 -0.51
CA GLN A 140 -15.62 -0.86 0.41
C GLN A 140 -16.45 -2.02 0.99
N ILE A 141 -16.66 -2.02 2.30
CA ILE A 141 -17.41 -3.05 3.01
C ILE A 141 -18.88 -2.63 3.05
N PRO A 142 -19.80 -3.41 2.46
CA PRO A 142 -21.23 -3.08 2.53
C PRO A 142 -21.74 -3.17 3.97
N SER A 143 -22.63 -2.22 4.35
CA SER A 143 -23.12 -2.01 5.71
C SER A 143 -23.92 -3.19 6.30
N LEU A 144 -24.43 -4.10 5.50
CA LEU A 144 -25.26 -5.23 5.92
C LEU A 144 -24.55 -6.58 5.87
N THR A 145 -23.22 -6.58 5.82
CA THR A 145 -22.44 -7.81 5.70
C THR A 145 -22.04 -8.33 7.10
N SER A 146 -22.22 -9.62 7.35
CA SER A 146 -21.77 -10.29 8.57
C SER A 146 -20.30 -10.72 8.52
N GLY A 147 -19.71 -10.77 7.31
CA GLY A 147 -18.33 -11.16 7.10
C GLY A 147 -17.95 -11.09 5.63
N LEU A 148 -16.66 -11.20 5.37
CA LEU A 148 -16.08 -11.23 4.04
C LEU A 148 -15.36 -12.56 3.82
N LEU A 149 -15.58 -13.14 2.64
CA LEU A 149 -14.81 -14.27 2.16
C LEU A 149 -13.97 -13.81 0.97
N VAL A 150 -12.66 -13.97 1.06
CA VAL A 150 -11.69 -13.53 0.06
C VAL A 150 -11.06 -14.73 -0.60
N GLU A 151 -11.17 -14.84 -1.91
CA GLU A 151 -10.42 -15.78 -2.74
C GLU A 151 -9.19 -15.09 -3.29
N VAL A 152 -8.01 -15.63 -3.01
CA VAL A 152 -6.72 -15.11 -3.50
C VAL A 152 -6.06 -16.13 -4.40
N ASP A 153 -5.75 -15.73 -5.63
CA ASP A 153 -4.97 -16.54 -6.58
C ASP A 153 -3.62 -15.88 -6.82
N LYS A 154 -2.57 -16.53 -6.35
CA LYS A 154 -1.17 -16.19 -6.60
C LYS A 154 -0.34 -17.46 -6.80
N LYS A 155 -0.87 -18.38 -7.58
CA LYS A 155 -0.20 -19.67 -7.84
C LYS A 155 1.15 -19.48 -8.53
N GLY A 156 2.14 -20.22 -8.05
CA GLY A 156 3.49 -20.19 -8.59
C GLY A 156 4.37 -19.05 -8.07
N GLU A 157 3.88 -18.30 -7.07
CA GLU A 157 4.59 -17.18 -6.49
C GLU A 157 4.51 -17.19 -4.95
N SER A 158 5.32 -16.38 -4.29
CA SER A 158 5.20 -16.13 -2.86
C SER A 158 4.00 -15.25 -2.58
N LEU A 159 3.15 -15.68 -1.66
CA LEU A 159 2.00 -14.91 -1.21
C LEU A 159 2.31 -14.24 0.13
N ASP A 160 2.15 -12.95 0.13
CA ASP A 160 2.25 -12.07 1.27
C ASP A 160 0.99 -11.22 1.33
N LEU A 161 0.22 -11.33 2.39
CA LEU A 161 -1.12 -10.76 2.43
C LEU A 161 -1.37 -9.99 3.73
N PRO A 162 -0.91 -8.74 3.80
CA PRO A 162 -1.28 -7.81 4.86
C PRO A 162 -2.74 -7.38 4.67
N ILE A 163 -3.59 -7.73 5.64
CA ILE A 163 -5.02 -7.43 5.61
C ILE A 163 -5.34 -6.45 6.73
N ARG A 164 -6.04 -5.36 6.42
CA ARG A 164 -6.42 -4.33 7.38
C ARG A 164 -7.87 -3.91 7.18
N LEU A 165 -8.54 -3.61 8.28
CA LEU A 165 -9.83 -2.95 8.29
C LEU A 165 -9.61 -1.47 8.64
N VAL A 166 -10.08 -0.59 7.79
CA VAL A 166 -9.75 0.84 7.83
C VAL A 166 -11.04 1.66 7.79
N ALA A 167 -11.19 2.59 8.71
CA ALA A 167 -12.29 3.55 8.66
C ALA A 167 -12.10 4.53 7.48
N GLU A 168 -13.17 5.03 6.89
CA GLU A 168 -13.13 5.95 5.74
C GLU A 168 -12.26 7.19 6.01
N ARG A 169 -12.37 7.75 7.22
CA ARG A 169 -11.56 8.90 7.63
C ARG A 169 -10.06 8.57 7.62
N GLU A 170 -9.69 7.42 8.17
CA GLU A 170 -8.29 6.97 8.25
C GLU A 170 -7.73 6.63 6.86
N MET A 171 -8.55 6.02 6.01
CA MET A 171 -8.20 5.76 4.61
C MET A 171 -7.93 7.07 3.87
N THR A 172 -8.81 8.06 3.99
CA THR A 172 -8.66 9.36 3.31
C THR A 172 -7.38 10.06 3.78
N GLN A 173 -7.09 10.02 5.07
CA GLN A 173 -5.86 10.59 5.61
C GLN A 173 -4.63 9.85 5.08
N TYR A 174 -4.62 8.51 5.13
CA TYR A 174 -3.53 7.68 4.62
C TYR A 174 -3.22 8.00 3.15
N LEU A 175 -4.24 8.00 2.28
CA LEU A 175 -4.07 8.31 0.86
C LEU A 175 -3.60 9.75 0.62
N SER A 176 -4.02 10.71 1.45
CA SER A 176 -3.56 12.10 1.39
C SER A 176 -2.08 12.22 1.75
N ASP A 177 -1.67 11.58 2.86
CA ASP A 177 -0.31 11.61 3.35
C ASP A 177 0.65 10.94 2.35
N GLU A 178 0.23 9.81 1.77
CA GLU A 178 1.00 9.12 0.72
C GLU A 178 1.18 9.98 -0.54
N LYS A 179 0.09 10.58 -1.05
CA LYS A 179 0.15 11.47 -2.21
C LYS A 179 1.02 12.71 -1.93
N MET A 180 0.98 13.25 -0.71
CA MET A 180 1.83 14.36 -0.31
C MET A 180 3.31 13.95 -0.30
N ALA A 181 3.64 12.77 0.24
CA ALA A 181 5.01 12.25 0.23
C ALA A 181 5.53 12.06 -1.20
N TYR A 182 4.73 11.48 -2.09
CA TYR A 182 5.08 11.36 -3.52
C TYR A 182 5.24 12.72 -4.19
N GLY A 183 4.37 13.68 -3.89
CA GLY A 183 4.47 15.05 -4.44
C GLY A 183 5.76 15.74 -4.04
N ILE A 184 6.17 15.61 -2.79
CA ILE A 184 7.44 16.18 -2.28
C ILE A 184 8.63 15.50 -2.95
N PHE A 185 8.64 14.16 -3.01
CA PHE A 185 9.70 13.42 -3.66
C PHE A 185 9.83 13.84 -5.14
N THR A 186 8.73 13.88 -5.87
CA THR A 186 8.71 14.29 -7.27
C THR A 186 9.17 15.74 -7.44
N GLY A 187 8.70 16.65 -6.58
CA GLY A 187 9.14 18.06 -6.59
C GLY A 187 10.64 18.19 -6.35
N TRP A 188 11.21 17.40 -5.42
CA TRP A 188 12.64 17.37 -5.17
C TRP A 188 13.44 16.86 -6.39
N MET A 189 12.95 15.80 -7.05
CA MET A 189 13.59 15.28 -8.27
C MET A 189 13.59 16.32 -9.40
N ILE A 190 12.46 16.99 -9.62
CA ILE A 190 12.36 18.08 -10.60
C ILE A 190 13.34 19.21 -10.25
N PHE A 191 13.42 19.61 -8.99
CA PHE A 191 14.35 20.63 -8.54
C PHE A 191 15.81 20.24 -8.83
N LEU A 192 16.21 18.99 -8.56
CA LEU A 192 17.56 18.50 -8.85
C LEU A 192 17.86 18.51 -10.36
N ILE A 193 16.91 18.12 -11.20
CA ILE A 193 17.04 18.17 -12.67
C ILE A 193 17.26 19.63 -13.12
N LEU A 194 16.42 20.55 -12.68
CA LEU A 194 16.51 21.96 -13.05
C LEU A 194 17.81 22.59 -12.56
N LEU A 195 18.25 22.27 -11.33
CA LEU A 195 19.53 22.74 -10.79
C LEU A 195 20.71 22.27 -11.64
N ASN A 196 20.74 21.00 -12.01
CA ASN A 196 21.82 20.45 -12.84
C ASN A 196 21.78 20.99 -14.27
N LEU A 197 20.58 21.24 -14.84
CA LEU A 197 20.45 21.94 -16.11
C LEU A 197 21.03 23.35 -16.05
N PHE A 198 20.74 24.09 -14.99
CA PHE A 198 21.29 25.43 -14.76
C PHE A 198 22.83 25.40 -14.64
N LEU A 199 23.38 24.45 -13.85
CA LEU A 199 24.80 24.29 -13.67
C LEU A 199 25.49 23.89 -14.99
N TRP A 200 24.93 22.97 -15.75
CA TRP A 200 25.42 22.60 -17.07
C TRP A 200 25.48 23.78 -18.03
N ALA A 201 24.39 24.57 -18.11
CA ALA A 201 24.33 25.74 -18.97
C ALA A 201 25.34 26.82 -18.55
N SER A 202 25.55 27.00 -17.21
CA SER A 202 26.42 28.05 -16.67
C SER A 202 27.89 27.69 -16.70
N LEU A 203 28.24 26.44 -16.32
CA LEU A 203 29.61 25.97 -16.19
C LEU A 203 30.10 25.23 -17.43
N ARG A 204 29.20 24.81 -18.32
CA ARG A 204 29.47 24.02 -19.54
C ARG A 204 30.20 22.71 -19.23
N ASP A 205 30.01 22.16 -18.02
CA ASP A 205 30.57 20.91 -17.58
C ASP A 205 29.58 19.78 -17.83
N ASN A 206 29.98 18.80 -18.67
CA ASN A 206 29.13 17.68 -19.07
C ASN A 206 28.78 16.73 -17.93
N ILE A 207 29.46 16.80 -16.78
CA ILE A 207 29.13 15.97 -15.61
C ILE A 207 27.69 16.21 -15.14
N HIS A 208 27.23 17.47 -15.18
CA HIS A 208 25.86 17.82 -14.82
C HIS A 208 24.83 17.29 -15.82
N PHE A 209 25.19 17.23 -17.11
CA PHE A 209 24.34 16.63 -18.13
C PHE A 209 24.17 15.12 -17.91
N PHE A 210 25.26 14.40 -17.66
CA PHE A 210 25.19 12.97 -17.35
C PHE A 210 24.42 12.69 -16.06
N TYR A 211 24.51 13.57 -15.06
CA TYR A 211 23.71 13.43 -13.84
C TYR A 211 22.20 13.54 -14.11
N ILE A 212 21.78 14.45 -15.00
CA ILE A 212 20.37 14.56 -15.42
C ILE A 212 19.89 13.26 -16.07
N LEU A 213 20.69 12.67 -16.98
CA LEU A 213 20.36 11.42 -17.65
C LEU A 213 20.27 10.23 -16.66
N PHE A 214 20.97 10.29 -15.54
CA PHE A 214 20.93 9.26 -14.52
C PHE A 214 19.72 9.37 -13.59
N VAL A 215 19.27 10.58 -13.31
CA VAL A 215 18.22 10.90 -12.33
C VAL A 215 16.83 10.96 -12.98
N GLY A 216 16.72 11.34 -14.25
CA GLY A 216 15.47 11.46 -15.00
C GLY A 216 15.14 10.24 -15.81
#